data_825e1dc65b7c85e829235be4ba67bad6
#
_entry.id   825e1dc65b7c85e829235be4ba67bad6
#
_cell.length_a   1.000
_cell.length_b   1.000
_cell.length_c   1.000
_cell.angle_alpha   90.00
_cell.angle_beta   90.00
_cell.angle_gamma   90.00
#
_symmetry.space_group_name_H-M   'P 1'
#
loop_
_entity.id
_entity.type
_entity.pdbx_description
1 polymer ?
#
loop_
_entity_poly.entity_id
_entity_poly.type
_entity_poly.pdbx_seq_one_letter_code
_entity_poly.pdbx_strand_id
1 'polypeptide(L)'
;HKEYRRQRQMCIRDSLCGAAVLCLAAGLILRDTVFRGGQPEAPVATAESTEQPSPTPIAITPRAATVDVLAAAESADSDVHSSPAPHPSPDAAQAADILPQYQELYAQNPDLAGWLCINGTNINYPVVQADNSYYLRRGFDRLYSTAGTLFLDERCRLATPNAAGTANALIYGHNTASGSMFSQLLNYADKAFYTAHPTFQFDTLYEEGTWQVAAVLRTELGADALPYYSFFDASTQEEWQQRVDAILELSLYDTGVVPQYGDQLLTLSTCGVATVTTNSRFAVLAVKIN
;
A
#
# COMPACT_ATOMS: atom_id res chain seq x y z
N HIS A 1 -5.44 -11.76 18.00
CA HIS A 1 -5.85 -10.55 18.76
C HIS A 1 -4.86 -9.39 18.67
N LYS A 2 -3.52 -9.61 18.56
CA LYS A 2 -2.51 -8.56 18.42
C LYS A 2 -2.61 -7.87 17.04
N GLU A 3 -2.80 -8.63 16.00
CA GLU A 3 -2.92 -8.17 14.61
C GLU A 3 -4.13 -7.26 14.42
N TYR A 4 -5.28 -7.69 14.93
CA TYR A 4 -6.50 -6.90 14.95
C TYR A 4 -6.28 -5.53 15.61
N ARG A 5 -5.55 -5.49 16.73
CA ARG A 5 -5.21 -4.22 17.42
C ARG A 5 -4.30 -3.33 16.59
N ARG A 6 -3.28 -3.91 15.91
CA ARG A 6 -2.34 -3.15 15.06
C ARG A 6 -3.04 -2.54 13.85
N GLN A 7 -3.85 -3.31 13.15
CA GLN A 7 -4.63 -2.80 12.01
C GLN A 7 -5.65 -1.73 12.45
N ARG A 8 -6.27 -1.89 13.62
CA ARG A 8 -7.16 -0.88 14.19
C ARG A 8 -6.42 0.43 14.51
N GLN A 9 -5.17 0.36 14.98
CA GLN A 9 -4.36 1.56 15.22
C GLN A 9 -4.06 2.34 13.95
N MET A 10 -3.80 1.66 12.82
CA MET A 10 -3.67 2.32 11.51
C MET A 10 -4.90 3.21 11.21
N CYS A 11 -6.09 2.63 11.24
CA CYS A 11 -7.33 3.34 10.90
C CYS A 11 -7.66 4.50 11.84
N ILE A 12 -7.55 4.29 13.15
CA ILE A 12 -7.91 5.32 14.15
C ILE A 12 -7.03 6.57 13.96
N ARG A 13 -5.73 6.38 13.77
CA ARG A 13 -4.79 7.50 13.64
C ARG A 13 -4.97 8.25 12.33
N ASP A 14 -5.26 7.55 11.23
CA ASP A 14 -5.53 8.19 9.94
C ASP A 14 -6.84 8.97 9.94
N SER A 15 -7.88 8.43 10.58
CA SER A 15 -9.16 9.12 10.73
C SER A 15 -9.06 10.41 11.56
N LEU A 16 -8.26 10.41 12.62
CA LEU A 16 -8.03 11.62 13.42
C LEU A 16 -7.30 12.72 12.65
N CYS A 17 -6.29 12.37 11.83
CA CYS A 17 -5.60 13.33 10.98
C CYS A 17 -6.54 13.90 9.89
N GLY A 18 -7.37 13.07 9.27
CA GLY A 18 -8.35 13.50 8.26
C GLY A 18 -9.42 14.44 8.83
N ALA A 19 -9.94 14.15 10.03
CA ALA A 19 -10.92 14.99 10.69
C ALA A 19 -10.38 16.38 11.06
N ALA A 20 -9.13 16.48 11.51
CA ALA A 20 -8.49 17.75 11.81
C ALA A 20 -8.32 18.65 10.58
N VAL A 21 -7.94 18.07 9.44
CA VAL A 21 -7.80 18.80 8.15
C VAL A 21 -9.16 19.28 7.65
N LEU A 22 -10.21 18.44 7.74
CA LEU A 22 -11.57 18.83 7.34
C LEU A 22 -12.14 19.96 8.21
N CYS A 23 -11.90 19.96 9.51
CA CYS A 23 -12.33 21.03 10.40
C CYS A 23 -11.64 22.37 10.09
N LEU A 24 -10.35 22.34 9.74
CA LEU A 24 -9.61 23.54 9.33
C LEU A 24 -10.11 24.07 7.97
N ALA A 25 -10.35 23.19 7.01
CA ALA A 25 -10.90 23.57 5.71
C ALA A 25 -12.32 24.15 5.81
N ALA A 26 -13.19 23.54 6.61
CA ALA A 26 -14.55 24.06 6.86
C ALA A 26 -14.53 25.42 7.59
N GLY A 27 -13.61 25.60 8.53
CA GLY A 27 -13.42 26.88 9.22
C GLY A 27 -12.97 28.02 8.30
N LEU A 28 -12.12 27.72 7.33
CA LEU A 28 -11.66 28.69 6.32
C LEU A 28 -12.76 29.03 5.31
N ILE A 29 -13.57 28.06 4.88
CA ILE A 29 -14.68 28.28 3.94
C ILE A 29 -15.78 29.13 4.61
N LEU A 30 -16.12 28.87 5.88
CA LEU A 30 -17.09 29.68 6.62
C LEU A 30 -16.63 31.12 6.83
N ARG A 31 -15.34 31.34 7.00
CA ARG A 31 -14.77 32.68 7.13
C ARG A 31 -14.86 33.49 5.83
N ASP A 32 -14.66 32.83 4.67
CA ASP A 32 -14.74 33.50 3.34
C ASP A 32 -16.20 33.80 2.93
N THR A 33 -17.17 32.97 3.31
CA THR A 33 -18.58 33.18 2.95
C THR A 33 -19.24 34.27 3.78
N VAL A 34 -18.77 34.58 4.98
CA VAL A 34 -19.30 35.67 5.82
C VAL A 34 -18.82 37.06 5.36
N PHE A 35 -17.68 37.14 4.64
CA PHE A 35 -17.09 38.43 4.21
C PHE A 35 -17.33 38.82 2.74
N ARG A 36 -17.97 37.97 1.92
CA ARG A 36 -18.34 38.31 0.54
C ARG A 36 -19.85 38.27 0.35
N GLY A 37 -20.49 39.32 0.75
CA GLY A 37 -21.87 39.68 0.32
C GLY A 37 -21.78 40.59 -0.91
N GLY A 38 -22.36 40.16 -2.03
CA GLY A 38 -22.88 41.03 -3.09
C GLY A 38 -22.14 41.05 -4.43
N GLN A 39 -22.75 40.48 -5.37
CA GLN A 39 -23.31 40.85 -6.69
C GLN A 39 -22.71 40.21 -7.97
N PRO A 40 -23.36 40.37 -9.17
CA PRO A 40 -24.07 39.28 -9.84
C PRO A 40 -23.55 38.90 -11.27
N GLU A 41 -24.11 37.81 -11.73
CA GLU A 41 -24.34 37.28 -13.10
C GLU A 41 -23.60 37.77 -14.35
N ALA A 42 -23.17 36.78 -15.14
CA ALA A 42 -23.32 36.33 -16.53
C ALA A 42 -22.16 36.65 -17.49
N PRO A 43 -22.05 36.03 -18.68
CA PRO A 43 -22.77 34.87 -19.23
C PRO A 43 -21.88 33.74 -19.86
N VAL A 44 -22.57 32.69 -20.27
CA VAL A 44 -22.17 31.48 -20.99
C VAL A 44 -21.36 31.78 -22.27
N ALA A 45 -20.27 31.02 -22.48
CA ALA A 45 -19.65 30.84 -23.80
C ALA A 45 -19.34 29.36 -24.06
N THR A 46 -19.68 28.93 -25.23
CA THR A 46 -19.82 27.66 -25.87
C THR A 46 -18.49 26.90 -26.01
N ALA A 47 -18.58 25.58 -25.82
CA ALA A 47 -17.48 24.61 -25.99
C ALA A 47 -17.08 24.47 -27.48
N GLU A 48 -15.77 24.46 -27.72
CA GLU A 48 -15.21 23.93 -28.96
C GLU A 48 -14.31 22.72 -28.59
N SER A 49 -14.66 21.59 -29.23
CA SER A 49 -13.99 20.30 -29.13
C SER A 49 -12.64 20.35 -29.84
N THR A 50 -11.56 20.01 -29.12
CA THR A 50 -10.27 19.76 -29.76
C THR A 50 -9.80 18.36 -29.41
N GLU A 51 -9.66 17.53 -30.42
CA GLU A 51 -9.13 16.16 -30.40
C GLU A 51 -7.73 16.13 -29.77
N GLN A 52 -7.53 15.19 -28.84
CA GLN A 52 -6.25 14.94 -28.19
C GLN A 52 -5.62 13.68 -28.80
N PRO A 53 -4.36 13.72 -29.25
CA PRO A 53 -3.70 12.56 -29.85
C PRO A 53 -3.29 11.53 -28.79
N SER A 54 -3.39 10.26 -29.17
CA SER A 54 -2.97 9.06 -28.44
C SER A 54 -1.52 9.14 -27.92
N PRO A 55 -1.22 8.73 -26.70
CA PRO A 55 0.14 8.66 -26.21
C PRO A 55 0.86 7.39 -26.71
N THR A 56 2.03 7.60 -27.27
CA THR A 56 3.04 6.59 -27.61
C THR A 56 3.63 5.97 -26.34
N PRO A 57 3.95 4.68 -26.29
CA PRO A 57 4.54 4.06 -25.10
C PRO A 57 5.95 4.58 -24.85
N ILE A 58 6.17 5.13 -23.66
CA ILE A 58 7.47 5.62 -23.19
C ILE A 58 8.17 4.48 -22.45
N ALA A 59 9.36 4.13 -22.92
CA ALA A 59 10.27 3.24 -22.22
C ALA A 59 10.68 3.86 -20.88
N ILE A 60 10.44 3.17 -19.79
CA ILE A 60 10.74 3.66 -18.44
C ILE A 60 12.15 3.27 -18.07
N THR A 61 13.05 4.25 -18.08
CA THR A 61 14.35 4.14 -17.41
C THR A 61 14.14 4.55 -15.95
N PRO A 62 14.67 3.84 -14.95
CA PRO A 62 14.55 4.26 -13.55
C PRO A 62 15.29 5.58 -13.35
N ARG A 63 14.54 6.63 -13.06
CA ARG A 63 15.09 7.94 -12.72
C ARG A 63 15.32 7.98 -11.22
N ALA A 64 16.57 8.17 -10.81
CA ALA A 64 16.96 8.43 -9.45
C ALA A 64 16.12 9.61 -8.89
N ALA A 65 15.31 9.33 -7.88
CA ALA A 65 14.59 10.34 -7.14
C ALA A 65 15.56 11.00 -6.16
N THR A 66 16.00 12.22 -6.46
CA THR A 66 16.63 13.10 -5.49
C THR A 66 15.57 13.58 -4.52
N VAL A 67 15.70 13.19 -3.27
CA VAL A 67 14.83 13.65 -2.18
C VAL A 67 15.32 15.02 -1.74
N ASP A 68 14.56 16.08 -2.09
CA ASP A 68 14.77 17.40 -1.50
C ASP A 68 14.32 17.40 -0.03
N VAL A 69 15.32 17.52 0.84
CA VAL A 69 15.12 17.66 2.29
C VAL A 69 14.77 19.13 2.59
N LEU A 70 13.50 19.41 2.81
CA LEU A 70 13.08 20.66 3.46
C LEU A 70 12.92 20.41 4.96
N ALA A 71 13.88 20.94 5.72
CA ALA A 71 13.88 20.96 7.17
C ALA A 71 12.76 21.88 7.69
N ALA A 72 11.91 21.33 8.55
CA ALA A 72 11.16 22.13 9.52
C ALA A 72 11.35 21.49 10.89
N ALA A 73 12.16 22.16 11.71
CA ALA A 73 12.30 21.88 13.13
C ALA A 73 11.06 22.39 13.86
N GLU A 74 10.48 21.56 14.76
CA GLU A 74 10.07 22.04 16.09
C GLU A 74 9.59 20.89 17.00
N SER A 75 10.17 20.91 18.20
CA SER A 75 9.68 20.49 19.51
C SER A 75 9.71 19.00 19.87
N ALA A 76 10.67 18.76 20.77
CA ALA A 76 10.87 17.57 21.56
C ALA A 76 9.64 17.20 22.42
N ASP A 77 9.26 15.93 22.36
CA ASP A 77 8.70 15.22 23.51
C ASP A 77 9.44 13.89 23.64
N SER A 78 10.07 13.72 24.82
CA SER A 78 11.00 12.64 25.11
C SER A 78 10.24 11.43 25.62
N ASP A 79 9.79 10.55 24.72
CA ASP A 79 9.43 9.18 25.08
C ASP A 79 10.55 8.24 24.61
N VAL A 80 11.32 7.78 25.58
CA VAL A 80 12.34 6.74 25.43
C VAL A 80 11.61 5.42 25.10
N HIS A 81 11.36 5.18 23.81
CA HIS A 81 11.00 3.85 23.31
C HIS A 81 12.29 3.11 22.99
N SER A 82 12.54 2.04 23.73
CA SER A 82 13.60 1.08 23.49
C SER A 82 13.62 0.70 22.01
N SER A 83 14.75 0.94 21.35
CA SER A 83 15.01 0.48 19.99
C SER A 83 14.83 -1.05 19.95
N PRO A 84 13.97 -1.62 19.08
CA PRO A 84 13.96 -3.05 18.88
C PRO A 84 15.34 -3.49 18.39
N ALA A 85 15.76 -4.68 18.82
CA ALA A 85 17.01 -5.27 18.37
C ALA A 85 17.02 -5.31 16.83
N PRO A 86 18.16 -5.00 16.19
CA PRO A 86 18.26 -5.08 14.74
C PRO A 86 17.93 -6.52 14.31
N HIS A 87 17.06 -6.65 13.29
CA HIS A 87 16.89 -7.93 12.61
C HIS A 87 18.25 -8.41 12.13
N PRO A 88 18.52 -9.73 12.16
CA PRO A 88 19.80 -10.24 11.66
C PRO A 88 19.97 -9.74 10.22
N SER A 89 21.03 -8.97 10.00
CA SER A 89 21.45 -8.61 8.65
C SER A 89 21.64 -9.91 7.87
N PRO A 90 21.13 -10.01 6.63
CA PRO A 90 21.40 -11.17 5.79
C PRO A 90 22.91 -11.39 5.72
N ASP A 91 23.30 -12.66 5.70
CA ASP A 91 24.70 -13.05 5.54
C ASP A 91 25.29 -12.36 4.29
N ALA A 92 26.58 -12.01 4.34
CA ALA A 92 27.29 -11.38 3.22
C ALA A 92 27.14 -12.16 1.89
N ALA A 93 26.87 -13.47 1.95
CA ALA A 93 26.55 -14.31 0.81
C ALA A 93 25.18 -13.95 0.17
N GLN A 94 24.17 -13.52 0.95
CA GLN A 94 22.87 -13.10 0.43
C GLN A 94 22.91 -11.69 -0.16
N ALA A 95 23.79 -10.82 0.32
CA ALA A 95 23.96 -9.48 -0.22
C ALA A 95 24.51 -9.49 -1.67
N ALA A 96 25.24 -10.53 -2.07
CA ALA A 96 25.78 -10.69 -3.43
C ALA A 96 24.68 -10.97 -4.48
N ASP A 97 23.52 -11.50 -4.07
CA ASP A 97 22.43 -11.88 -4.97
C ASP A 97 21.38 -10.78 -5.13
N ILE A 98 21.53 -9.65 -4.41
CA ILE A 98 20.58 -8.52 -4.50
C ILE A 98 20.66 -7.89 -5.89
N LEU A 99 19.49 -7.69 -6.52
CA LEU A 99 19.38 -7.02 -7.81
C LEU A 99 20.10 -5.66 -7.80
N PRO A 100 20.90 -5.35 -8.83
CA PRO A 100 21.75 -4.15 -8.87
C PRO A 100 21.03 -2.85 -8.54
N GLN A 101 19.77 -2.70 -9.00
CA GLN A 101 18.94 -1.52 -8.76
C GLN A 101 18.56 -1.30 -7.30
N TYR A 102 18.65 -2.34 -6.44
CA TYR A 102 18.27 -2.27 -5.03
C TYR A 102 19.44 -2.25 -4.06
N GLN A 103 20.67 -2.49 -4.53
CA GLN A 103 21.87 -2.56 -3.67
C GLN A 103 22.11 -1.27 -2.89
N GLU A 104 21.99 -0.10 -3.57
CA GLU A 104 22.19 1.19 -2.91
C GLU A 104 21.09 1.49 -1.87
N LEU A 105 19.83 1.19 -2.21
CA LEU A 105 18.70 1.36 -1.29
C LEU A 105 18.81 0.42 -0.09
N TYR A 106 19.24 -0.83 -0.33
CA TYR A 106 19.48 -1.80 0.74
C TYR A 106 20.62 -1.34 1.67
N ALA A 107 21.67 -0.75 1.13
CA ALA A 107 22.75 -0.18 1.95
C ALA A 107 22.29 1.00 2.81
N GLN A 108 21.31 1.80 2.35
CA GLN A 108 20.70 2.89 3.11
C GLN A 108 19.76 2.35 4.20
N ASN A 109 18.98 1.33 3.88
CA ASN A 109 18.05 0.68 4.82
C ASN A 109 18.01 -0.84 4.60
N PRO A 110 18.69 -1.64 5.44
CA PRO A 110 18.69 -3.10 5.35
C PRO A 110 17.33 -3.76 5.63
N ASP A 111 16.32 -3.02 6.09
CA ASP A 111 14.95 -3.51 6.21
C ASP A 111 14.21 -3.51 4.86
N LEU A 112 14.86 -3.05 3.77
CA LEU A 112 14.27 -3.10 2.42
C LEU A 112 13.96 -4.55 2.05
N ALA A 113 12.70 -4.80 1.69
CA ALA A 113 12.18 -6.10 1.25
C ALA A 113 11.93 -6.13 -0.26
N GLY A 114 11.66 -4.96 -0.88
CA GLY A 114 11.37 -4.87 -2.30
C GLY A 114 10.83 -3.51 -2.70
N TRP A 115 10.26 -3.45 -3.92
CA TRP A 115 9.70 -2.24 -4.50
C TRP A 115 8.36 -2.51 -5.17
N LEU A 116 7.33 -1.74 -4.82
CA LEU A 116 5.99 -1.86 -5.39
C LEU A 116 5.68 -0.67 -6.30
N CYS A 117 5.23 -0.98 -7.53
CA CYS A 117 4.79 0.03 -8.50
C CYS A 117 3.46 -0.39 -9.12
N ILE A 118 2.45 0.49 -9.07
CA ILE A 118 1.16 0.32 -9.75
C ILE A 118 0.99 1.44 -10.76
N ASN A 119 1.08 1.11 -12.04
CA ASN A 119 0.92 2.08 -13.12
C ASN A 119 -0.45 2.76 -13.06
N GLY A 120 -0.50 4.04 -13.44
CA GLY A 120 -1.73 4.85 -13.37
C GLY A 120 -2.07 5.33 -11.95
N THR A 121 -1.16 5.13 -10.98
CA THR A 121 -1.29 5.63 -9.61
C THR A 121 0.00 6.29 -9.13
N ASN A 122 -0.04 6.91 -7.95
CA ASN A 122 1.16 7.38 -7.23
C ASN A 122 1.87 6.26 -6.45
N ILE A 123 1.37 5.02 -6.51
CA ILE A 123 1.98 3.90 -5.78
C ILE A 123 3.24 3.48 -6.52
N ASN A 124 4.38 3.97 -6.02
CA ASN A 124 5.72 3.68 -6.51
C ASN A 124 6.69 3.87 -5.33
N TYR A 125 6.76 2.86 -4.46
CA TYR A 125 7.36 2.97 -3.13
C TYR A 125 8.22 1.76 -2.77
N PRO A 126 9.27 1.96 -1.94
CA PRO A 126 9.94 0.87 -1.27
C PRO A 126 8.97 0.14 -0.34
N VAL A 127 9.15 -1.17 -0.24
CA VAL A 127 8.51 -2.02 0.77
C VAL A 127 9.58 -2.47 1.74
N VAL A 128 9.35 -2.28 3.03
CA VAL A 128 10.28 -2.66 4.09
C VAL A 128 9.71 -3.78 4.95
N GLN A 129 10.54 -4.46 5.72
CA GLN A 129 10.09 -5.47 6.68
C GLN A 129 10.78 -5.27 8.04
N ALA A 130 9.97 -5.14 9.07
CA ALA A 130 10.35 -5.15 10.48
C ALA A 130 9.19 -5.75 11.28
N ASP A 131 9.05 -5.45 12.57
CA ASP A 131 7.79 -5.74 13.25
C ASP A 131 6.64 -4.88 12.67
N ASN A 132 5.40 -5.40 12.75
CA ASN A 132 4.21 -4.78 12.14
C ASN A 132 3.81 -3.42 12.75
N SER A 133 4.61 -2.81 13.59
CA SER A 133 4.36 -1.50 14.19
C SER A 133 5.43 -0.45 13.85
N TYR A 134 6.64 -0.90 13.53
CA TYR A 134 7.81 -0.02 13.39
C TYR A 134 7.62 1.02 12.27
N TYR A 135 7.24 0.57 11.07
CA TYR A 135 7.07 1.43 9.90
C TYR A 135 5.68 2.08 9.77
N LEU A 136 4.79 1.86 10.73
CA LEU A 136 3.51 2.59 10.76
C LEU A 136 3.68 4.10 10.83
N ARG A 137 4.75 4.58 11.46
CA ARG A 137 5.02 6.02 11.65
C ARG A 137 6.49 6.37 11.40
N ARG A 138 7.14 5.64 10.48
CA ARG A 138 8.49 5.95 10.03
C ARG A 138 8.61 5.89 8.53
N GLY A 139 9.37 6.83 7.97
CA GLY A 139 9.80 6.83 6.58
C GLY A 139 10.83 5.73 6.30
N PHE A 140 11.21 5.62 5.05
CA PHE A 140 12.28 4.72 4.62
C PHE A 140 13.63 5.05 5.30
N ASP A 141 13.86 6.32 5.62
CA ASP A 141 14.99 6.83 6.39
C ASP A 141 14.92 6.52 7.90
N ARG A 142 13.87 5.78 8.33
CA ARG A 142 13.57 5.43 9.73
C ARG A 142 13.21 6.62 10.62
N LEU A 143 13.13 7.84 10.08
CA LEU A 143 12.68 9.01 10.81
C LEU A 143 11.15 9.03 10.93
N TYR A 144 10.64 9.83 11.86
CA TYR A 144 9.19 9.95 12.04
C TYR A 144 8.50 10.47 10.77
N SER A 145 7.47 9.77 10.36
CA SER A 145 6.62 10.10 9.22
C SER A 145 5.17 9.72 9.53
N THR A 146 4.25 10.67 9.38
CA THR A 146 2.81 10.39 9.55
C THR A 146 2.27 9.45 8.48
N ALA A 147 2.86 9.46 7.29
CA ALA A 147 2.50 8.57 6.19
C ALA A 147 3.05 7.15 6.36
N GLY A 148 4.08 6.96 7.20
CA GLY A 148 4.77 5.68 7.32
C GLY A 148 5.50 5.27 6.03
N THR A 149 5.74 3.98 5.90
CA THR A 149 6.26 3.32 4.69
C THR A 149 5.42 2.08 4.42
N LEU A 150 5.35 1.60 3.18
CA LEU A 150 4.75 0.30 2.89
C LEU A 150 5.59 -0.78 3.55
N PHE A 151 4.94 -1.72 4.23
CA PHE A 151 5.68 -2.77 4.93
C PHE A 151 5.05 -4.15 4.76
N LEU A 152 5.92 -5.15 4.66
CA LEU A 152 5.58 -6.56 4.61
C LEU A 152 5.24 -7.04 6.02
N ASP A 153 4.23 -7.87 6.17
CA ASP A 153 3.87 -8.48 7.46
C ASP A 153 5.07 -9.26 8.05
N GLU A 154 5.30 -9.12 9.35
CA GLU A 154 6.44 -9.75 10.06
C GLU A 154 6.48 -11.27 9.95
N ARG A 155 5.34 -11.92 9.60
CA ARG A 155 5.22 -13.37 9.42
C ARG A 155 5.52 -13.84 8.01
N CYS A 156 5.56 -12.91 7.04
CA CYS A 156 5.88 -13.22 5.67
C CYS A 156 7.36 -13.53 5.50
N ARG A 157 7.65 -14.44 4.61
CA ARG A 157 8.98 -14.68 4.05
C ARG A 157 8.89 -14.46 2.55
N LEU A 158 9.73 -13.59 2.00
CA LEU A 158 9.90 -13.50 0.55
C LEU A 158 10.81 -14.63 0.07
N ALA A 159 10.56 -15.11 -1.14
CA ALA A 159 11.44 -16.06 -1.77
C ALA A 159 12.83 -15.47 -1.95
N THR A 160 13.85 -16.30 -1.74
CA THR A 160 15.26 -16.00 -2.00
C THR A 160 15.80 -17.06 -2.96
N PRO A 161 16.99 -16.89 -3.56
CA PRO A 161 17.58 -17.94 -4.39
C PRO A 161 17.72 -19.31 -3.70
N ASN A 162 17.73 -19.31 -2.35
CA ASN A 162 17.98 -20.51 -1.54
C ASN A 162 16.78 -20.98 -0.71
N ALA A 163 15.65 -20.26 -0.72
CA ALA A 163 14.48 -20.59 0.09
C ALA A 163 13.17 -20.10 -0.51
N ALA A 164 12.15 -20.93 -0.44
CA ALA A 164 10.80 -20.53 -0.82
C ALA A 164 10.23 -19.49 0.17
N GLY A 165 9.44 -18.56 -0.35
CA GLY A 165 8.64 -17.63 0.43
C GLY A 165 7.37 -18.26 1.02
N THR A 166 6.59 -17.46 1.75
CA THR A 166 5.21 -17.80 2.12
C THR A 166 4.34 -17.88 0.88
N ALA A 167 3.31 -18.72 0.89
CA ALA A 167 2.40 -18.87 -0.25
C ALA A 167 1.66 -17.55 -0.58
N ASN A 168 1.36 -16.73 0.43
CA ASN A 168 0.79 -15.39 0.27
C ASN A 168 1.61 -14.38 1.08
N ALA A 169 2.21 -13.43 0.40
CA ALA A 169 2.84 -12.27 1.03
C ALA A 169 1.79 -11.19 1.29
N LEU A 170 1.93 -10.43 2.37
CA LEU A 170 0.96 -9.41 2.76
C LEU A 170 1.67 -8.08 3.02
N ILE A 171 1.37 -7.07 2.18
CA ILE A 171 1.92 -5.72 2.30
C ILE A 171 0.84 -4.79 2.84
N TYR A 172 1.20 -4.04 3.87
CA TYR A 172 0.37 -2.99 4.45
C TYR A 172 0.82 -1.61 4.01
N GLY A 173 -0.13 -0.70 3.88
CA GLY A 173 0.12 0.72 3.64
C GLY A 173 -1.01 1.57 4.17
N HIS A 174 -0.71 2.81 4.55
CA HIS A 174 -1.73 3.76 4.98
C HIS A 174 -2.62 4.22 3.81
N ASN A 175 -3.90 4.46 4.11
CA ASN A 175 -4.78 5.28 3.31
C ASN A 175 -4.73 6.71 3.87
N THR A 176 -3.94 7.57 3.27
CA THR A 176 -3.70 8.94 3.74
C THR A 176 -4.62 9.95 3.08
N ALA A 177 -4.98 11.00 3.79
CA ALA A 177 -5.78 12.09 3.22
C ALA A 177 -5.04 12.87 2.11
N SER A 178 -3.70 12.80 2.07
CA SER A 178 -2.89 13.42 1.02
C SER A 178 -2.88 12.64 -0.30
N GLY A 179 -3.48 11.45 -0.35
CA GLY A 179 -3.46 10.59 -1.55
C GLY A 179 -2.17 9.80 -1.74
N SER A 180 -1.27 9.77 -0.75
CA SER A 180 -0.04 8.99 -0.76
C SER A 180 -0.23 7.55 -0.23
N MET A 181 0.82 6.76 -0.25
CA MET A 181 0.83 5.36 0.17
C MET A 181 -0.24 4.56 -0.58
N PHE A 182 -1.12 3.82 0.12
CA PHE A 182 -2.17 3.01 -0.49
C PHE A 182 -3.51 3.72 -0.70
N SER A 183 -3.55 5.06 -0.65
CA SER A 183 -4.80 5.78 -0.89
C SER A 183 -5.38 5.49 -2.28
N GLN A 184 -4.54 5.42 -3.31
CA GLN A 184 -4.98 5.14 -4.68
C GLN A 184 -5.18 3.64 -4.97
N LEU A 185 -4.83 2.74 -4.03
CA LEU A 185 -5.22 1.34 -4.13
C LEU A 185 -6.75 1.20 -4.20
N LEU A 186 -7.49 2.13 -3.61
CA LEU A 186 -8.94 2.15 -3.63
C LEU A 186 -9.53 2.37 -5.04
N ASN A 187 -8.75 2.83 -6.01
CA ASN A 187 -9.19 2.94 -7.40
C ASN A 187 -9.61 1.56 -7.97
N TYR A 188 -9.04 0.47 -7.47
CA TYR A 188 -9.47 -0.88 -7.83
C TYR A 188 -10.91 -1.21 -7.39
N ALA A 189 -11.58 -0.37 -6.60
CA ALA A 189 -13.02 -0.54 -6.36
C ALA A 189 -13.85 -0.35 -7.65
N ASP A 190 -13.32 0.37 -8.63
CA ASP A 190 -13.90 0.52 -9.96
C ASP A 190 -13.33 -0.56 -10.91
N LYS A 191 -14.22 -1.39 -11.45
CA LYS A 191 -13.86 -2.42 -12.45
C LYS A 191 -13.21 -1.82 -13.71
N ALA A 192 -13.56 -0.57 -14.07
CA ALA A 192 -12.94 0.09 -15.22
C ALA A 192 -11.45 0.38 -14.96
N PHE A 193 -11.11 0.79 -13.73
CA PHE A 193 -9.71 0.95 -13.34
C PHE A 193 -8.95 -0.39 -13.40
N TYR A 194 -9.52 -1.46 -12.83
CA TYR A 194 -8.94 -2.82 -12.95
C TYR A 194 -8.71 -3.21 -14.41
N THR A 195 -9.71 -3.01 -15.28
CA THR A 195 -9.60 -3.37 -16.71
C THR A 195 -8.45 -2.65 -17.40
N ALA A 196 -8.18 -1.39 -17.02
CA ALA A 196 -7.07 -0.62 -17.54
C ALA A 196 -5.72 -0.98 -16.88
N HIS A 197 -5.74 -1.49 -15.66
CA HIS A 197 -4.56 -1.81 -14.84
C HIS A 197 -4.67 -3.21 -14.20
N PRO A 198 -4.78 -4.30 -15.00
CA PRO A 198 -5.00 -5.65 -14.48
C PRO A 198 -3.76 -6.22 -13.78
N THR A 199 -2.60 -5.62 -13.99
CA THR A 199 -1.32 -6.05 -13.45
C THR A 199 -0.56 -4.90 -12.80
N PHE A 200 0.35 -5.25 -11.88
CA PHE A 200 1.29 -4.33 -11.28
C PHE A 200 2.65 -5.01 -11.05
N GLN A 201 3.66 -4.24 -10.68
CA GLN A 201 5.01 -4.72 -10.41
C GLN A 201 5.28 -4.75 -8.91
N PHE A 202 5.76 -5.86 -8.42
CA PHE A 202 6.39 -5.96 -7.10
C PHE A 202 7.64 -6.80 -7.22
N ASP A 203 8.76 -6.13 -7.10
CA ASP A 203 10.07 -6.74 -7.11
C ASP A 203 10.52 -7.03 -5.68
N THR A 204 11.04 -8.22 -5.45
CA THR A 204 11.81 -8.51 -4.24
C THR A 204 13.24 -7.99 -4.39
N LEU A 205 14.08 -8.17 -3.39
CA LEU A 205 15.51 -7.88 -3.53
C LEU A 205 16.20 -8.77 -4.57
N TYR A 206 15.63 -9.93 -4.91
CA TYR A 206 16.28 -10.99 -5.66
C TYR A 206 15.68 -11.25 -7.03
N GLU A 207 14.45 -10.82 -7.27
CA GLU A 207 13.74 -11.05 -8.53
C GLU A 207 12.73 -9.94 -8.82
N GLU A 208 12.58 -9.63 -10.10
CA GLU A 208 11.48 -8.81 -10.59
C GLU A 208 10.22 -9.64 -10.65
N GLY A 209 9.06 -9.02 -10.42
CA GLY A 209 7.79 -9.72 -10.39
C GLY A 209 6.64 -8.93 -11.00
N THR A 210 5.95 -9.55 -11.95
CA THR A 210 4.66 -9.07 -12.47
C THR A 210 3.53 -9.83 -11.80
N TRP A 211 2.57 -9.09 -11.28
CA TRP A 211 1.47 -9.62 -10.48
C TRP A 211 0.14 -9.28 -11.13
N GLN A 212 -0.71 -10.28 -11.35
CA GLN A 212 -2.04 -10.12 -11.92
C GLN A 212 -3.09 -10.10 -10.80
N VAL A 213 -3.93 -9.07 -10.79
CA VAL A 213 -5.00 -8.93 -9.80
C VAL A 213 -6.03 -10.04 -9.97
N ALA A 214 -6.25 -10.80 -8.89
CA ALA A 214 -7.20 -11.92 -8.84
C ALA A 214 -8.49 -11.57 -8.08
N ALA A 215 -8.41 -10.76 -7.02
CA ALA A 215 -9.58 -10.33 -6.26
C ALA A 215 -9.40 -8.92 -5.67
N VAL A 216 -10.50 -8.21 -5.50
CA VAL A 216 -10.56 -6.91 -4.84
C VAL A 216 -11.63 -6.95 -3.76
N LEU A 217 -11.24 -6.67 -2.52
CA LEU A 217 -12.09 -6.84 -1.35
C LEU A 217 -12.37 -5.53 -0.64
N ARG A 218 -13.60 -5.37 -0.22
CA ARG A 218 -13.96 -4.39 0.82
C ARG A 218 -14.61 -5.15 1.97
N THR A 219 -13.98 -5.14 3.12
CA THR A 219 -14.38 -5.93 4.27
C THR A 219 -14.20 -5.14 5.56
N GLU A 220 -14.69 -5.69 6.67
CA GLU A 220 -14.48 -5.16 8.00
C GLU A 220 -13.67 -6.15 8.83
N LEU A 221 -12.89 -5.65 9.78
CA LEU A 221 -12.26 -6.51 10.78
C LEU A 221 -13.27 -6.83 11.88
N GLY A 222 -13.50 -8.09 12.14
CA GLY A 222 -14.43 -8.55 13.15
C GLY A 222 -14.32 -10.05 13.39
N ALA A 223 -15.10 -10.56 14.34
CA ALA A 223 -15.09 -11.99 14.66
C ALA A 223 -15.68 -12.85 13.54
N ASP A 224 -16.64 -12.27 12.79
CA ASP A 224 -17.35 -12.95 11.71
C ASP A 224 -16.79 -12.60 10.31
N ALA A 225 -15.73 -11.78 10.25
CA ALA A 225 -15.12 -11.39 8.99
C ALA A 225 -14.10 -12.42 8.51
N LEU A 226 -13.94 -12.54 7.19
CA LEU A 226 -12.88 -13.36 6.60
C LEU A 226 -11.50 -12.84 7.05
N PRO A 227 -10.70 -13.65 7.77
CA PRO A 227 -9.40 -13.23 8.25
C PRO A 227 -8.32 -13.35 7.14
N TYR A 228 -8.53 -12.70 5.97
CA TYR A 228 -7.58 -12.73 4.85
C TYR A 228 -6.15 -12.37 5.28
N TYR A 229 -6.01 -11.53 6.30
CA TYR A 229 -4.74 -11.08 6.87
C TYR A 229 -4.03 -12.14 7.73
N SER A 230 -4.56 -13.34 7.84
CA SER A 230 -3.95 -14.51 8.49
C SER A 230 -3.59 -15.63 7.51
N PHE A 231 -3.81 -15.42 6.21
CA PHE A 231 -3.44 -16.36 5.18
C PHE A 231 -2.02 -16.08 4.69
N PHE A 232 -1.03 -16.83 5.18
CA PHE A 232 0.37 -16.80 4.75
C PHE A 232 0.76 -18.09 4.05
N ASP A 233 0.48 -19.22 4.70
CA ASP A 233 0.72 -20.56 4.22
C ASP A 233 -0.52 -21.42 4.46
N ALA A 234 -0.59 -22.58 3.80
CA ALA A 234 -1.58 -23.60 4.03
C ALA A 234 -0.88 -24.95 4.16
N SER A 235 -1.39 -25.80 5.05
CA SER A 235 -0.79 -27.11 5.32
C SER A 235 -1.13 -28.14 4.24
N THR A 236 -2.24 -27.93 3.52
CA THR A 236 -2.71 -28.80 2.44
C THR A 236 -3.25 -27.99 1.26
N GLN A 237 -3.39 -28.64 0.11
CA GLN A 237 -4.01 -28.05 -1.06
C GLN A 237 -5.46 -27.67 -0.79
N GLU A 238 -6.20 -28.49 -0.06
CA GLU A 238 -7.61 -28.25 0.27
C GLU A 238 -7.77 -27.01 1.15
N GLU A 239 -6.90 -26.85 2.15
CA GLU A 239 -6.89 -25.65 3.00
C GLU A 239 -6.57 -24.40 2.16
N TRP A 240 -5.56 -24.49 1.28
CA TRP A 240 -5.17 -23.40 0.39
C TRP A 240 -6.34 -22.99 -0.51
N GLN A 241 -6.99 -23.98 -1.16
CA GLN A 241 -8.12 -23.73 -2.05
C GLN A 241 -9.28 -23.08 -1.32
N GLN A 242 -9.65 -23.60 -0.13
CA GLN A 242 -10.73 -23.02 0.68
C GLN A 242 -10.47 -21.56 1.02
N ARG A 243 -9.22 -21.19 1.33
CA ARG A 243 -8.85 -19.80 1.65
C ARG A 243 -8.92 -18.89 0.44
N VAL A 244 -8.44 -19.37 -0.71
CA VAL A 244 -8.50 -18.63 -1.98
C VAL A 244 -9.94 -18.46 -2.44
N ASP A 245 -10.74 -19.53 -2.44
CA ASP A 245 -12.16 -19.49 -2.85
C ASP A 245 -12.95 -18.50 -1.99
N ALA A 246 -12.74 -18.51 -0.67
CA ALA A 246 -13.38 -17.55 0.23
C ALA A 246 -13.00 -16.09 -0.05
N ILE A 247 -11.76 -15.84 -0.50
CA ILE A 247 -11.32 -14.50 -0.92
C ILE A 247 -11.97 -14.12 -2.26
N LEU A 248 -11.98 -15.03 -3.24
CA LEU A 248 -12.57 -14.79 -4.55
C LEU A 248 -14.10 -14.54 -4.46
N GLU A 249 -14.80 -15.27 -3.59
CA GLU A 249 -16.24 -15.10 -3.34
C GLU A 249 -16.59 -13.72 -2.80
N LEU A 250 -15.70 -13.13 -1.99
CA LEU A 250 -15.88 -11.78 -1.45
C LEU A 250 -15.37 -10.67 -2.39
N SER A 251 -14.86 -11.00 -3.57
CA SER A 251 -14.38 -10.00 -4.52
C SER A 251 -15.52 -9.09 -4.99
N LEU A 252 -15.25 -7.79 -5.10
CA LEU A 252 -16.21 -6.78 -5.57
C LEU A 252 -16.72 -7.08 -6.99
N TYR A 253 -15.93 -7.81 -7.77
CA TYR A 253 -16.26 -8.24 -9.14
C TYR A 253 -15.39 -9.43 -9.53
N ASP A 254 -15.87 -10.19 -10.49
CA ASP A 254 -15.10 -11.25 -11.10
C ASP A 254 -14.01 -10.67 -12.01
N THR A 255 -12.76 -11.06 -11.77
CA THR A 255 -11.58 -10.70 -12.57
C THR A 255 -11.31 -11.73 -13.68
N GLY A 256 -11.86 -12.92 -13.57
CA GLY A 256 -11.56 -14.07 -14.43
C GLY A 256 -10.21 -14.74 -14.08
N VAL A 257 -9.51 -14.29 -13.05
CA VAL A 257 -8.23 -14.85 -12.61
C VAL A 257 -8.46 -15.78 -11.44
N VAL A 258 -8.12 -17.05 -11.61
CA VAL A 258 -8.28 -18.10 -10.60
C VAL A 258 -6.90 -18.66 -10.25
N PRO A 259 -6.30 -18.25 -9.10
CA PRO A 259 -5.02 -18.78 -8.65
C PRO A 259 -5.08 -20.30 -8.46
N GLN A 260 -3.98 -20.98 -8.73
CA GLN A 260 -3.83 -22.42 -8.57
C GLN A 260 -2.94 -22.75 -7.39
N TYR A 261 -3.13 -23.92 -6.78
CA TYR A 261 -2.25 -24.38 -5.71
C TYR A 261 -0.80 -24.45 -6.16
N GLY A 262 0.06 -23.77 -5.40
CA GLY A 262 1.48 -23.62 -5.73
C GLY A 262 1.83 -22.25 -6.33
N ASP A 263 0.83 -21.46 -6.74
CA ASP A 263 1.06 -20.08 -7.16
C ASP A 263 1.54 -19.23 -5.98
N GLN A 264 2.40 -18.26 -6.28
CA GLN A 264 2.77 -17.21 -5.34
C GLN A 264 1.67 -16.12 -5.34
N LEU A 265 1.17 -15.81 -4.14
CA LEU A 265 0.16 -14.80 -3.94
C LEU A 265 0.73 -13.57 -3.24
N LEU A 266 0.16 -12.42 -3.54
CA LEU A 266 0.47 -11.14 -2.89
C LEU A 266 -0.83 -10.43 -2.55
N THR A 267 -0.99 -10.07 -1.28
CA THR A 267 -2.12 -9.27 -0.81
C THR A 267 -1.65 -7.87 -0.43
N LEU A 268 -2.20 -6.84 -1.07
CA LEU A 268 -2.02 -5.44 -0.69
C LEU A 268 -3.20 -5.03 0.21
N SER A 269 -2.94 -4.48 1.39
CA SER A 269 -3.98 -4.18 2.37
C SER A 269 -3.86 -2.77 2.94
N THR A 270 -4.99 -2.06 2.98
CA THR A 270 -5.09 -0.71 3.56
C THR A 270 -6.39 -0.53 4.33
N CYS A 271 -6.52 0.60 5.02
CA CYS A 271 -7.79 1.03 5.59
C CYS A 271 -8.78 1.35 4.46
N GLY A 272 -9.99 0.80 4.53
CA GLY A 272 -11.07 1.20 3.64
C GLY A 272 -11.41 2.69 3.83
N VAL A 273 -12.16 3.28 2.88
CA VAL A 273 -12.63 4.65 3.06
C VAL A 273 -13.46 4.70 4.33
N ALA A 274 -12.87 5.28 5.35
CA ALA A 274 -13.50 5.40 6.65
C ALA A 274 -14.50 6.55 6.60
N THR A 275 -15.75 6.24 6.43
CA THR A 275 -16.76 7.20 6.80
C THR A 275 -17.50 6.80 8.07
N VAL A 276 -17.46 5.54 8.50
CA VAL A 276 -18.30 5.08 9.63
C VAL A 276 -17.62 4.08 10.56
N THR A 277 -16.67 3.23 10.13
CA THR A 277 -16.04 2.25 11.01
C THR A 277 -14.53 2.23 10.86
N THR A 278 -13.84 2.30 11.99
CA THR A 278 -12.36 2.18 12.06
C THR A 278 -11.86 0.77 11.69
N ASN A 279 -12.76 -0.15 11.40
CA ASN A 279 -12.50 -1.55 11.08
C ASN A 279 -12.54 -1.87 9.59
N SER A 280 -13.01 -0.93 8.76
CA SER A 280 -13.08 -1.13 7.30
C SER A 280 -11.69 -1.36 6.70
N ARG A 281 -11.60 -2.34 5.79
CA ARG A 281 -10.38 -2.68 5.05
C ARG A 281 -10.67 -2.76 3.57
N PHE A 282 -9.65 -2.39 2.81
CA PHE A 282 -9.59 -2.59 1.39
C PHE A 282 -8.37 -3.44 1.07
N ALA A 283 -8.56 -4.50 0.31
CA ALA A 283 -7.46 -5.39 -0.06
C ALA A 283 -7.54 -5.80 -1.52
N VAL A 284 -6.37 -6.01 -2.12
CA VAL A 284 -6.20 -6.52 -3.49
C VAL A 284 -5.35 -7.77 -3.41
N LEU A 285 -5.91 -8.92 -3.81
CA LEU A 285 -5.16 -10.16 -3.98
C LEU A 285 -4.66 -10.24 -5.41
N ALA A 286 -3.41 -10.62 -5.59
CA ALA A 286 -2.79 -10.84 -6.89
C ALA A 286 -2.00 -12.16 -6.90
N VAL A 287 -1.82 -12.71 -8.10
CA VAL A 287 -1.02 -13.89 -8.38
C VAL A 287 0.19 -13.51 -9.23
N LYS A 288 1.35 -14.06 -8.93
CA LYS A 288 2.56 -13.85 -9.72
C LYS A 288 2.43 -14.53 -11.07
N ILE A 289 2.77 -13.82 -12.15
CA ILE A 289 2.70 -14.36 -13.52
C ILE A 289 4.06 -14.43 -14.21
N ASN A 290 5.08 -13.78 -13.66
CA ASN A 290 6.49 -13.96 -14.03
C ASN A 290 7.40 -13.44 -12.90
#